data_879da4e1ad840b741cf046543f7ebebb
#
_entry.id   879da4e1ad840b741cf046543f7ebebb
#
_cell.length_a   1.000
_cell.length_b   1.000
_cell.length_c   1.000
_cell.angle_alpha   90.00
_cell.angle_beta   90.00
_cell.angle_gamma   90.00
#
_symmetry.space_group_name_H-M   'P 1'
#
loop_
_entity.id
_entity.type
_entity.pdbx_description
1 polymer ?
#
loop_
_entity_poly.entity_id
_entity_poly.type
_entity_poly.pdbx_seq_one_letter_code
_entity_poly.pdbx_strand_id
1 'polypeptide(L)'
;MRYTNCPAVEDYNDFAKAVEGIWQQDGALLTYAAVLEAERPDTLRGACELLRNLDNYQRIVEGTYGYGQQRLQETLGLDDEAIYEMEGYMDFEKYGQDCMENDCVTKTEFGLLRRLDPPFPEQTQGQRMMEAKAAQSIWNEPLNKQINWNFQISLCK
;
A
#
# COMPACT_ATOMS: atom_id res chain seq x y z
N MET A 1 -0.21 -9.75 35.97
CA MET A 1 -0.59 -8.81 34.90
C MET A 1 0.55 -7.82 34.71
N ARG A 2 1.23 -7.90 33.59
CA ARG A 2 2.30 -6.96 33.28
C ARG A 2 1.71 -5.85 32.40
N TYR A 3 1.42 -4.70 32.98
CA TYR A 3 1.11 -3.47 32.26
C TYR A 3 2.40 -2.86 31.72
N THR A 4 2.98 -3.49 30.68
CA THR A 4 4.30 -3.09 30.18
C THR A 4 4.24 -2.17 28.96
N ASN A 5 3.07 -1.59 28.62
CA ASN A 5 2.96 -0.64 27.51
C ASN A 5 1.96 0.49 27.79
N CYS A 6 2.08 1.17 28.95
CA CYS A 6 1.48 2.49 29.06
C CYS A 6 2.36 3.46 28.26
N PRO A 7 1.80 4.15 27.22
CA PRO A 7 2.52 5.20 26.53
C PRO A 7 2.93 6.30 27.53
N ALA A 8 4.10 6.88 27.35
CA ALA A 8 4.53 8.01 28.14
C ALA A 8 3.61 9.22 27.88
N VAL A 9 3.47 10.11 28.85
CA VAL A 9 2.65 11.34 28.68
C VAL A 9 3.12 12.17 27.49
N GLU A 10 4.42 12.12 27.20
CA GLU A 10 5.05 12.77 26.06
C GLU A 10 4.52 12.23 24.72
N ASP A 11 4.30 10.91 24.63
CA ASP A 11 3.75 10.28 23.42
C ASP A 11 2.32 10.76 23.10
N TYR A 12 1.50 10.99 24.15
CA TYR A 12 0.16 11.56 23.99
C TYR A 12 0.20 13.02 23.52
N ASN A 13 1.12 13.82 24.05
CA ASN A 13 1.29 15.21 23.67
C ASN A 13 1.78 15.32 22.21
N ASP A 14 2.70 14.48 21.81
CA ASP A 14 3.22 14.45 20.46
C ASP A 14 2.15 13.99 19.45
N PHE A 15 1.35 12.99 19.83
CA PHE A 15 0.21 12.56 19.03
C PHE A 15 -0.83 13.67 18.87
N ALA A 16 -1.22 14.34 19.98
CA ALA A 16 -2.20 15.42 19.94
C ALA A 16 -1.75 16.57 19.03
N LYS A 17 -0.48 16.99 19.13
CA LYS A 17 0.10 18.03 18.27
C LYS A 17 0.13 17.62 16.79
N ALA A 18 0.46 16.37 16.53
CA ALA A 18 0.49 15.84 15.17
C ALA A 18 -0.91 15.81 14.54
N VAL A 19 -1.93 15.39 15.30
CA VAL A 19 -3.34 15.41 14.84
C VAL A 19 -3.83 16.83 14.64
N GLU A 20 -3.49 17.76 15.53
CA GLU A 20 -3.83 19.19 15.40
C GLU A 20 -3.25 19.78 14.10
N GLY A 21 -2.07 19.37 13.70
CA GLY A 21 -1.42 19.79 12.44
C GLY A 21 -2.19 19.42 11.18
N ILE A 22 -2.94 18.32 11.18
CA ILE A 22 -3.73 17.86 10.03
C ILE A 22 -5.21 18.26 10.08
N TRP A 23 -5.67 18.71 11.23
CA TRP A 23 -7.09 19.02 11.45
C TRP A 23 -7.66 20.05 10.46
N GLN A 24 -6.84 20.98 10.00
CA GLN A 24 -7.25 22.05 9.07
C GLN A 24 -7.10 21.67 7.59
N GLN A 25 -6.55 20.50 7.30
CA GLN A 25 -6.35 20.03 5.92
C GLN A 25 -7.55 19.20 5.48
N ASP A 26 -8.21 19.62 4.40
CA ASP A 26 -9.36 18.92 3.84
C ASP A 26 -9.03 17.45 3.52
N GLY A 27 -9.80 16.56 4.12
CA GLY A 27 -9.68 15.12 3.90
C GLY A 27 -8.49 14.43 4.57
N ALA A 28 -7.51 15.15 5.11
CA ALA A 28 -6.32 14.55 5.74
C ALA A 28 -6.69 13.69 6.96
N LEU A 29 -7.64 14.13 7.76
CA LEU A 29 -8.12 13.39 8.92
C LEU A 29 -8.79 12.07 8.53
N LEU A 30 -9.60 12.06 7.46
CA LEU A 30 -10.24 10.85 6.94
C LEU A 30 -9.22 9.91 6.28
N THR A 31 -8.22 10.47 5.63
CA THR A 31 -7.09 9.69 5.10
C THR A 31 -6.31 9.03 6.24
N TYR A 32 -6.05 9.77 7.32
CA TYR A 32 -5.38 9.22 8.50
C TYR A 32 -6.22 8.13 9.19
N ALA A 33 -7.54 8.32 9.30
CA ALA A 33 -8.44 7.29 9.83
C ALA A 33 -8.38 6.00 8.98
N ALA A 34 -8.39 6.13 7.65
CA ALA A 34 -8.21 4.99 6.74
C ALA A 34 -6.86 4.30 6.92
N VAL A 35 -5.77 5.07 7.12
CA VAL A 35 -4.42 4.54 7.37
C VAL A 35 -4.39 3.77 8.70
N LEU A 36 -4.97 4.30 9.77
CA LEU A 36 -5.05 3.61 11.07
C LEU A 36 -5.84 2.30 10.98
N GLU A 37 -6.92 2.28 10.20
CA GLU A 37 -7.71 1.07 9.97
C GLU A 37 -6.93 0.01 9.21
N ALA A 38 -6.18 0.40 8.17
CA ALA A 38 -5.43 -0.50 7.33
C ALA A 38 -4.16 -1.04 8.00
N GLU A 39 -3.39 -0.16 8.64
CA GLU A 39 -2.06 -0.48 9.19
C GLU A 39 -2.10 -1.01 10.62
N ARG A 40 -3.13 -0.66 11.40
CA ARG A 40 -3.37 -1.13 12.78
C ARG A 40 -2.13 -1.05 13.67
N PRO A 41 -1.55 0.14 13.88
CA PRO A 41 -0.35 0.27 14.70
C PRO A 41 -0.60 -0.17 16.15
N ASP A 42 0.29 -0.97 16.70
CA ASP A 42 0.19 -1.50 18.06
C ASP A 42 0.53 -0.46 19.14
N THR A 43 1.17 0.64 18.75
CA THR A 43 1.65 1.68 19.66
C THR A 43 1.24 3.07 19.20
N LEU A 44 1.10 3.99 20.15
CA LEU A 44 0.84 5.39 19.88
C LEU A 44 1.96 6.05 19.06
N ARG A 45 3.19 5.62 19.29
CA ARG A 45 4.35 6.06 18.51
C ARG A 45 4.25 5.63 17.05
N GLY A 46 3.86 4.37 16.80
CA GLY A 46 3.59 3.89 15.45
C GLY A 46 2.47 4.70 14.75
N ALA A 47 1.41 5.04 15.48
CA ALA A 47 0.35 5.91 14.97
C ALA A 47 0.87 7.31 14.60
N CYS A 48 1.76 7.89 15.41
CA CYS A 48 2.41 9.18 15.09
C CYS A 48 3.31 9.09 13.84
N GLU A 49 4.01 7.99 13.67
CA GLU A 49 4.87 7.79 12.49
C GLU A 49 4.05 7.67 11.20
N LEU A 50 2.93 6.96 11.24
CA LEU A 50 1.98 6.90 10.13
C LEU A 50 1.45 8.29 9.76
N LEU A 51 1.14 9.11 10.76
CA LEU A 51 0.67 10.47 10.55
C LEU A 51 1.74 11.36 9.87
N ARG A 52 3.01 11.25 10.29
CA ARG A 52 4.13 11.99 9.68
C ARG A 52 4.40 11.61 8.22
N ASN A 53 4.00 10.41 7.85
CA ASN A 53 4.21 9.87 6.51
C ASN A 53 2.88 9.70 5.75
N LEU A 54 1.90 10.54 6.07
CA LEU A 54 0.56 10.48 5.47
C LEU A 54 0.60 10.70 3.95
N ASP A 55 1.57 11.45 3.45
CA ASP A 55 1.80 11.69 2.02
C ASP A 55 2.15 10.41 1.23
N ASN A 56 2.55 9.34 1.91
CA ASN A 56 2.79 8.04 1.30
C ASN A 56 1.49 7.24 1.06
N TYR A 57 0.36 7.82 1.37
CA TYR A 57 -0.95 7.20 1.22
C TYR A 57 -1.87 8.09 0.39
N GLN A 58 -2.63 7.46 -0.48
CA GLN A 58 -3.68 8.10 -1.25
C GLN A 58 -5.03 7.48 -0.90
N ARG A 59 -5.97 8.32 -0.46
CA ARG A 59 -7.34 7.89 -0.24
C ARG A 59 -8.18 8.16 -1.49
N ILE A 60 -8.89 7.14 -1.96
CA ILE A 60 -9.74 7.19 -3.16
C ILE A 60 -11.19 7.02 -2.69
N VAL A 61 -12.00 8.00 -2.97
CA VAL A 61 -13.39 8.10 -2.49
C VAL A 61 -14.37 7.47 -3.48
N GLU A 62 -14.04 7.49 -4.76
CA GLU A 62 -14.89 7.05 -5.88
C GLU A 62 -15.07 5.53 -5.95
N GLY A 63 -14.49 4.80 -5.03
CA GLY A 63 -14.58 3.34 -4.97
C GLY A 63 -13.80 2.62 -6.07
N THR A 64 -14.11 1.36 -6.27
CA THR A 64 -13.40 0.48 -7.22
C THR A 64 -13.53 0.95 -8.66
N TYR A 65 -14.70 1.44 -9.04
CA TYR A 65 -14.98 1.97 -10.37
C TYR A 65 -14.11 3.21 -10.68
N GLY A 66 -14.13 4.21 -9.78
CA GLY A 66 -13.32 5.42 -9.93
C GLY A 66 -11.81 5.12 -9.89
N TYR A 67 -11.41 4.14 -9.08
CA TYR A 67 -10.03 3.67 -9.07
C TYR A 67 -9.63 3.08 -10.43
N GLY A 68 -10.50 2.28 -11.06
CA GLY A 68 -10.27 1.75 -12.40
C GLY A 68 -10.08 2.85 -13.44
N GLN A 69 -10.90 3.88 -13.42
CA GLN A 69 -10.76 5.06 -14.29
C GLN A 69 -9.43 5.78 -14.07
N GLN A 70 -9.10 6.09 -12.81
CA GLN A 70 -7.85 6.76 -12.44
C GLN A 70 -6.62 5.95 -12.90
N ARG A 71 -6.61 4.63 -12.67
CA ARG A 71 -5.49 3.78 -13.07
C ARG A 71 -5.31 3.71 -14.58
N LEU A 72 -6.40 3.75 -15.34
CA LEU A 72 -6.34 3.78 -16.79
C LEU A 72 -5.77 5.12 -17.29
N GLN A 73 -6.19 6.23 -16.69
CA GLN A 73 -5.63 7.54 -16.96
C GLN A 73 -4.12 7.58 -16.69
N GLU A 74 -3.69 7.12 -15.52
CA GLU A 74 -2.27 7.07 -15.13
C GLU A 74 -1.44 6.19 -16.07
N THR A 75 -1.98 5.04 -16.48
CA THR A 75 -1.24 4.03 -17.26
C THR A 75 -1.15 4.41 -18.75
N LEU A 76 -2.23 4.93 -19.32
CA LEU A 76 -2.33 5.24 -20.76
C LEU A 76 -2.20 6.72 -21.07
N GLY A 77 -2.19 7.59 -20.05
CA GLY A 77 -2.14 9.05 -20.25
C GLY A 77 -3.41 9.60 -20.88
N LEU A 78 -4.57 8.98 -20.60
CA LEU A 78 -5.85 9.39 -21.14
C LEU A 78 -6.40 10.58 -20.37
N ASP A 79 -7.12 11.45 -21.07
CA ASP A 79 -7.88 12.53 -20.46
C ASP A 79 -9.30 12.07 -20.06
N ASP A 80 -10.04 12.93 -19.38
CA ASP A 80 -11.40 12.62 -18.90
C ASP A 80 -12.38 12.36 -20.04
N GLU A 81 -12.20 13.00 -21.19
CA GLU A 81 -13.06 12.82 -22.37
C GLU A 81 -12.88 11.42 -22.96
N ALA A 82 -11.64 10.95 -23.09
CA ALA A 82 -11.34 9.60 -23.55
C ALA A 82 -11.88 8.52 -22.59
N ILE A 83 -11.77 8.74 -21.29
CA ILE A 83 -12.35 7.85 -20.26
C ILE A 83 -13.87 7.79 -20.39
N TYR A 84 -14.52 8.93 -20.57
CA TYR A 84 -15.97 8.99 -20.75
C TYR A 84 -16.42 8.23 -22.01
N GLU A 85 -15.71 8.37 -23.13
CA GLU A 85 -16.00 7.60 -24.34
C GLU A 85 -15.83 6.09 -24.17
N MET A 86 -14.90 5.67 -23.31
CA MET A 86 -14.65 4.24 -23.02
C MET A 86 -15.69 3.62 -22.06
N GLU A 87 -16.48 4.43 -21.37
CA GLU A 87 -17.45 3.98 -20.35
C GLU A 87 -18.45 2.94 -20.88
N GLY A 88 -18.83 3.04 -22.13
CA GLY A 88 -19.76 2.08 -22.78
C GLY A 88 -19.10 0.75 -23.23
N TYR A 89 -17.79 0.67 -23.23
CA TYR A 89 -17.02 -0.46 -23.80
C TYR A 89 -16.16 -1.20 -22.80
N MET A 90 -15.89 -0.59 -21.65
CA MET A 90 -14.97 -1.12 -20.64
C MET A 90 -15.63 -1.26 -19.27
N ASP A 91 -15.43 -2.40 -18.63
CA ASP A 91 -15.85 -2.63 -17.25
C ASP A 91 -14.78 -2.08 -16.29
N PHE A 92 -14.94 -0.81 -15.91
CA PHE A 92 -14.03 -0.13 -14.99
C PHE A 92 -14.06 -0.70 -13.57
N GLU A 93 -15.18 -1.28 -13.13
CA GLU A 93 -15.28 -1.93 -11.84
C GLU A 93 -14.37 -3.16 -11.77
N LYS A 94 -14.44 -4.01 -12.79
CA LYS A 94 -13.60 -5.19 -12.89
C LYS A 94 -12.13 -4.83 -13.06
N TYR A 95 -11.84 -3.87 -13.94
CA TYR A 95 -10.46 -3.39 -14.13
C TYR A 95 -9.89 -2.78 -12.86
N GLY A 96 -10.68 -1.98 -12.14
CA GLY A 96 -10.28 -1.40 -10.86
C GLY A 96 -10.00 -2.47 -9.81
N GLN A 97 -10.79 -3.54 -9.77
CA GLN A 97 -10.58 -4.66 -8.85
C GLN A 97 -9.25 -5.39 -9.14
N ASP A 98 -8.99 -5.68 -10.41
CA ASP A 98 -7.72 -6.31 -10.84
C ASP A 98 -6.51 -5.40 -10.51
N CYS A 99 -6.64 -4.09 -10.71
CA CYS A 99 -5.60 -3.12 -10.34
C CYS A 99 -5.37 -3.05 -8.82
N MET A 100 -6.43 -3.10 -8.01
CA MET A 100 -6.32 -3.07 -6.55
C MET A 100 -5.48 -4.21 -5.99
N GLU A 101 -5.63 -5.41 -6.55
CA GLU A 101 -4.84 -6.59 -6.15
C GLU A 101 -3.35 -6.38 -6.45
N ASN A 102 -3.03 -5.76 -7.58
CA ASN A 102 -1.64 -5.51 -7.98
C ASN A 102 -0.99 -4.32 -7.25
N ASP A 103 -1.78 -3.31 -6.91
CA ASP A 103 -1.27 -2.04 -6.37
C ASP A 103 -1.30 -1.99 -4.82
N CYS A 104 -1.59 -3.09 -4.15
CA CYS A 104 -1.71 -3.17 -2.68
C CYS A 104 -2.70 -2.15 -2.11
N VAL A 105 -3.88 -2.03 -2.75
CA VAL A 105 -4.97 -1.17 -2.27
C VAL A 105 -5.82 -1.90 -1.25
N THR A 106 -6.05 -1.26 -0.11
CA THR A 106 -6.87 -1.78 0.99
C THR A 106 -8.24 -1.09 1.01
N LYS A 107 -9.32 -1.87 1.17
CA LYS A 107 -10.66 -1.32 1.42
C LYS A 107 -10.80 -0.96 2.89
N THR A 108 -11.21 0.27 3.17
CA THR A 108 -11.50 0.77 4.54
C THR A 108 -12.90 1.35 4.59
N GLU A 109 -13.41 1.60 5.80
CA GLU A 109 -14.68 2.31 5.99
C GLU A 109 -14.67 3.75 5.43
N PHE A 110 -13.48 4.32 5.26
CA PHE A 110 -13.27 5.69 4.77
C PHE A 110 -12.99 5.78 3.27
N GLY A 111 -13.02 4.68 2.55
CA GLY A 111 -12.73 4.56 1.11
C GLY A 111 -11.60 3.58 0.82
N LEU A 112 -11.11 3.62 -0.42
CA LEU A 112 -9.96 2.81 -0.80
C LEU A 112 -8.67 3.53 -0.39
N LEU A 113 -7.74 2.81 0.19
CA LEU A 113 -6.43 3.32 0.57
C LEU A 113 -5.34 2.67 -0.28
N ARG A 114 -4.66 3.48 -1.09
CA ARG A 114 -3.50 3.08 -1.88
C ARG A 114 -2.22 3.51 -1.17
N ARG A 115 -1.29 2.60 -1.04
CA ARG A 115 0.06 2.91 -0.55
C ARG A 115 0.95 3.28 -1.73
N LEU A 116 1.60 4.45 -1.68
CA LEU A 116 2.46 4.97 -2.74
C LEU A 116 3.91 4.53 -2.57
N ASP A 117 4.34 4.28 -1.33
CA ASP A 117 5.69 3.86 -0.97
C ASP A 117 5.72 2.52 -0.25
N PRO A 118 6.87 1.83 -0.23
CA PRO A 118 6.99 0.59 0.54
C PRO A 118 6.72 0.82 2.03
N PRO A 119 6.24 -0.19 2.75
CA PRO A 119 5.86 -0.08 4.15
C PRO A 119 7.04 0.28 5.06
N PHE A 120 6.74 0.94 6.18
CA PHE A 120 7.76 1.37 7.14
C PHE A 120 8.58 0.21 7.69
N PRO A 121 9.87 0.45 8.00
CA PRO A 121 10.78 -0.58 8.51
C PRO A 121 10.28 -1.29 9.77
N GLU A 122 9.59 -0.59 10.67
CA GLU A 122 9.13 -1.16 11.94
C GLU A 122 7.99 -2.16 11.77
N GLN A 123 7.13 -1.99 10.77
CA GLN A 123 6.01 -2.90 10.50
C GLN A 123 6.41 -4.08 9.61
N THR A 124 7.50 -3.95 8.87
CA THR A 124 7.94 -4.93 7.88
C THR A 124 9.12 -5.77 8.33
N GLN A 125 9.63 -5.62 9.54
CA GLN A 125 10.75 -6.47 9.99
C GLN A 125 10.44 -7.95 9.83
N GLY A 126 9.21 -8.39 10.16
CA GLY A 126 8.78 -9.76 9.94
C GLY A 126 8.64 -10.13 8.46
N GLN A 127 8.06 -9.23 7.65
CA GLN A 127 7.88 -9.45 6.22
C GLN A 127 9.19 -9.38 5.45
N ARG A 128 10.06 -8.40 5.74
CA ARG A 128 11.41 -8.32 5.15
C ARG A 128 12.27 -9.53 5.49
N MET A 129 12.14 -10.09 6.70
CA MET A 129 12.83 -11.33 7.06
C MET A 129 12.29 -12.53 6.27
N MET A 130 10.99 -12.57 5.96
CA MET A 130 10.41 -13.61 5.11
C MET A 130 10.84 -13.45 3.64
N GLU A 131 10.82 -12.23 3.12
CA GLU A 131 11.27 -11.93 1.76
C GLU A 131 12.78 -12.14 1.59
N ALA A 132 13.59 -11.74 2.58
CA ALA A 132 15.03 -12.01 2.58
C ALA A 132 15.34 -13.51 2.66
N LYS A 133 14.57 -14.29 3.44
CA LYS A 133 14.70 -15.75 3.47
C LYS A 133 14.26 -16.39 2.15
N ALA A 134 13.17 -15.92 1.54
CA ALA A 134 12.72 -16.38 0.24
C ALA A 134 13.74 -16.05 -0.86
N ALA A 135 14.29 -14.84 -0.86
CA ALA A 135 15.36 -14.43 -1.78
C ALA A 135 16.64 -15.26 -1.58
N GLN A 136 17.06 -15.51 -0.33
CA GLN A 136 18.22 -16.37 -0.04
C GLN A 136 17.99 -17.83 -0.44
N SER A 137 16.76 -18.35 -0.38
CA SER A 137 16.45 -19.69 -0.84
C SER A 137 16.60 -19.83 -2.36
N ILE A 138 16.30 -18.77 -3.13
CA ILE A 138 16.48 -18.70 -4.58
C ILE A 138 17.97 -18.68 -4.95
N TRP A 139 18.80 -17.96 -4.17
CA TRP A 139 20.25 -17.88 -4.41
C TRP A 139 21.02 -19.13 -3.95
N ASN A 140 20.45 -19.90 -3.00
CA ASN A 140 21.05 -21.15 -2.52
C ASN A 140 20.62 -22.39 -3.33
N GLU A 141 19.84 -22.23 -4.40
CA GLU A 141 19.64 -23.34 -5.33
C GLU A 141 20.99 -23.74 -5.95
N PRO A 142 21.32 -25.02 -5.91
CA PRO A 142 22.61 -25.48 -6.43
C PRO A 142 22.73 -25.11 -7.93
N LEU A 143 23.85 -24.52 -8.29
CA LEU A 143 24.24 -24.11 -9.64
C LEU A 143 23.93 -25.16 -10.73
N ASN A 144 23.86 -26.42 -10.36
CA ASN A 144 23.51 -27.53 -11.23
C ASN A 144 22.10 -27.44 -11.87
N LYS A 145 21.15 -26.80 -11.23
CA LYS A 145 19.82 -26.58 -11.81
C LYS A 145 19.82 -25.44 -12.83
N GLN A 146 20.62 -24.42 -12.63
CA GLN A 146 20.76 -23.31 -13.59
C GLN A 146 21.48 -23.75 -14.88
N ILE A 147 22.47 -24.64 -14.77
CA ILE A 147 23.21 -25.18 -15.93
C ILE A 147 22.30 -26.07 -16.77
N ASN A 148 21.41 -26.85 -16.19
CA ASN A 148 20.45 -27.68 -16.90
C ASN A 148 19.43 -26.89 -17.73
N TRP A 149 19.00 -25.69 -17.25
CA TRP A 149 18.11 -24.83 -18.01
C TRP A 149 18.77 -24.31 -19.30
N ASN A 150 20.02 -23.90 -19.24
CA ASN A 150 20.78 -23.44 -20.41
C ASN A 150 21.06 -24.57 -21.41
N PHE A 151 21.21 -25.81 -20.93
CA PHE A 151 21.43 -26.96 -21.77
C PHE A 151 20.17 -27.44 -22.53
N GLN A 152 19.00 -27.33 -21.90
CA GLN A 152 17.72 -27.66 -22.56
C GLN A 152 17.32 -26.64 -23.62
N ILE A 153 17.62 -25.36 -23.45
CA ILE A 153 17.37 -24.32 -24.48
C ILE A 153 18.30 -24.52 -25.69
N SER A 154 19.48 -25.03 -25.47
CA SER A 154 20.48 -25.31 -26.51
C SER A 154 20.15 -26.56 -27.35
N LEU A 155 19.38 -27.51 -26.80
CA LEU A 155 18.98 -28.76 -27.51
C LEU A 155 17.66 -28.62 -28.30
N CYS A 156 16.88 -27.51 -28.09
CA CYS A 156 15.67 -27.22 -28.85
C CYS A 156 15.89 -26.35 -30.09
N LYS A 157 17.14 -26.18 -30.48
CA LYS A 157 17.54 -25.64 -31.80
C LYS A 157 18.03 -26.79 -32.69
#